data_05952c5adf81daf6c424aaa48ed65e30
#
_entry.id   05952c5adf81daf6c424aaa48ed65e30
#
_cell.length_a   1.000
_cell.length_b   1.000
_cell.length_c   1.000
_cell.angle_alpha   90.00
_cell.angle_beta   90.00
_cell.angle_gamma   90.00
#
_symmetry.space_group_name_H-M   'P 1'
#
loop_
_entity.id
_entity.type
_entity.pdbx_description
1 polymer ?
#
loop_
_entity_poly.entity_id
_entity_poly.type
_entity_poly.pdbx_seq_one_letter_code
_entity_poly.pdbx_strand_id
1 'polypeptide(L)'
;MSTKPLRGSKPQPDHIFISIADDAKTTMNVTWRTSIDVKSGYVLYREDGSEEVKRTDADTDVFKSDIDISNMFWVKLTGLKPDTKYFYTCGDDEHRSGEFSFTTEPENLTKFKFICVSDQQKGDLINPDYSYFTGILKKVLAENPDARFILTGGDNTNCGQHEIQWNGTFEGMQGVVESIPLQMALGNHDNRGFRDPVHEQGRYYAEPAEFFDNQFRGSYAYDGPKDWKTENYTFNYGNVHFQMIGINGPEDVNEWMINDMKKNRRQWNIGTYHFPICYSGSNCANYDAYPMMTEGFEMLDLVFSGHE
;
A
#
# COMPACT_ATOMS: atom_id res chain seq x y z
N MET A 1 -31.56 9.85 -2.37
CA MET A 1 -30.09 9.94 -2.49
C MET A 1 -29.58 10.39 -1.14
N SER A 2 -28.83 9.55 -0.44
CA SER A 2 -28.19 9.93 0.82
C SER A 2 -27.03 10.86 0.46
N THR A 3 -27.17 12.14 0.78
CA THR A 3 -26.08 13.11 0.67
C THR A 3 -25.15 12.93 1.87
N LYS A 4 -24.32 11.87 1.86
CA LYS A 4 -23.15 11.91 2.74
C LYS A 4 -22.30 13.09 2.25
N PRO A 5 -21.91 14.04 3.13
CA PRO A 5 -21.00 15.10 2.71
C PRO A 5 -19.70 14.50 2.24
N LEU A 6 -19.12 15.07 1.18
CA LEU A 6 -17.75 14.80 0.78
C LEU A 6 -16.87 14.91 2.03
N ARG A 7 -16.18 13.84 2.39
CA ARG A 7 -15.36 13.80 3.59
C ARG A 7 -13.99 14.36 3.28
N GLY A 8 -13.82 15.65 3.52
CA GLY A 8 -12.50 16.25 3.58
C GLY A 8 -11.69 15.71 4.77
N SER A 9 -10.39 15.95 4.74
CA SER A 9 -9.48 15.65 5.85
C SER A 9 -9.87 16.44 7.11
N LYS A 10 -9.51 15.91 8.28
CA LYS A 10 -9.76 16.50 9.58
C LYS A 10 -8.44 16.67 10.33
N PRO A 11 -8.39 17.51 11.39
CA PRO A 11 -7.21 17.54 12.26
C PRO A 11 -6.91 16.18 12.91
N GLN A 12 -7.96 15.41 13.25
CA GLN A 12 -7.81 14.04 13.76
C GLN A 12 -7.19 13.13 12.69
N PRO A 13 -6.12 12.36 13.00
CA PRO A 13 -5.51 11.41 12.07
C PRO A 13 -6.51 10.43 11.46
N ASP A 14 -6.47 10.27 10.14
CA ASP A 14 -7.16 9.25 9.38
C ASP A 14 -6.21 8.60 8.35
N HIS A 15 -6.69 7.67 7.51
CA HIS A 15 -5.86 6.89 6.59
C HIS A 15 -4.62 6.27 7.27
N ILE A 16 -4.79 5.86 8.53
CA ILE A 16 -3.68 5.31 9.32
C ILE A 16 -3.39 3.89 8.85
N PHE A 17 -2.15 3.62 8.51
CA PHE A 17 -1.68 2.26 8.22
C PHE A 17 -0.21 2.09 8.53
N ILE A 18 0.23 0.84 8.65
CA ILE A 18 1.62 0.46 8.77
C ILE A 18 2.08 -0.30 7.52
N SER A 19 3.37 -0.23 7.21
CA SER A 19 3.95 -0.87 6.04
C SER A 19 5.41 -1.30 6.26
N ILE A 20 5.88 -2.18 5.38
CA ILE A 20 7.27 -2.67 5.36
C ILE A 20 7.97 -1.95 4.21
N ALA A 21 8.99 -1.16 4.53
CA ALA A 21 9.82 -0.45 3.54
C ALA A 21 11.31 -0.74 3.68
N ASP A 22 11.72 -1.44 4.73
CA ASP A 22 13.09 -1.77 5.05
C ASP A 22 13.13 -3.11 5.81
N ASP A 23 14.17 -3.40 6.58
CA ASP A 23 14.24 -4.64 7.37
C ASP A 23 13.08 -4.76 8.37
N ALA A 24 12.14 -5.64 8.09
CA ALA A 24 10.93 -5.84 8.88
C ALA A 24 11.17 -6.36 10.32
N LYS A 25 12.40 -6.80 10.62
CA LYS A 25 12.81 -7.22 11.97
C LYS A 25 13.07 -6.02 12.87
N THR A 26 13.56 -4.93 12.29
CA THR A 26 14.10 -3.80 13.06
C THR A 26 13.47 -2.46 12.71
N THR A 27 12.54 -2.45 11.74
CA THR A 27 11.85 -1.24 11.29
C THR A 27 10.35 -1.47 11.10
N MET A 28 9.57 -0.38 11.15
CA MET A 28 8.16 -0.33 10.76
C MET A 28 7.82 1.08 10.31
N ASN A 29 7.16 1.23 9.18
CA ASN A 29 6.62 2.52 8.75
C ASN A 29 5.21 2.71 9.31
N VAL A 30 4.90 3.95 9.70
CA VAL A 30 3.56 4.41 10.10
C VAL A 30 3.22 5.61 9.23
N THR A 31 2.09 5.56 8.54
CA THR A 31 1.59 6.64 7.68
C THR A 31 0.20 7.04 8.10
N TRP A 32 -0.12 8.34 8.01
CA TRP A 32 -1.46 8.87 8.28
C TRP A 32 -1.68 10.21 7.56
N ARG A 33 -2.94 10.62 7.49
CA ARG A 33 -3.37 11.90 6.93
C ARG A 33 -4.02 12.76 8.02
N THR A 34 -3.88 14.09 7.89
CA THR A 34 -4.66 15.09 8.64
C THR A 34 -5.07 16.25 7.73
N SER A 35 -5.89 17.17 8.23
CA SER A 35 -6.12 18.44 7.54
C SER A 35 -4.85 19.28 7.47
N ILE A 36 -4.83 20.22 6.52
CA ILE A 36 -3.69 21.13 6.30
C ILE A 36 -3.37 22.00 7.54
N ASP A 37 -4.25 22.10 8.51
CA ASP A 37 -4.03 22.89 9.73
C ASP A 37 -3.01 22.27 10.68
N VAL A 38 -2.90 20.96 10.69
CA VAL A 38 -1.89 20.21 11.48
C VAL A 38 -0.54 20.25 10.76
N LYS A 39 0.41 21.00 11.29
CA LYS A 39 1.69 21.28 10.62
C LYS A 39 2.84 20.34 10.96
N SER A 40 2.71 19.59 12.04
CA SER A 40 3.71 18.61 12.48
C SER A 40 3.02 17.45 13.17
N GLY A 41 3.67 16.32 13.18
CA GLY A 41 3.16 15.13 13.85
C GLY A 41 4.31 14.24 14.32
N TYR A 42 3.97 13.23 15.10
CA TYR A 42 4.91 12.25 15.60
C TYR A 42 4.22 10.93 15.95
N VAL A 43 5.02 9.89 16.06
CA VAL A 43 4.62 8.61 16.62
C VAL A 43 5.20 8.47 18.03
N LEU A 44 4.35 8.14 18.99
CA LEU A 44 4.78 7.59 20.27
C LEU A 44 4.66 6.09 20.22
N TYR A 45 5.69 5.37 20.68
CA TYR A 45 5.67 3.91 20.67
C TYR A 45 6.42 3.33 21.86
N ARG A 46 6.04 2.14 22.27
CA ARG A 46 6.66 1.37 23.36
C ARG A 46 6.63 -0.12 23.07
N GLU A 47 7.62 -0.83 23.57
CA GLU A 47 7.64 -2.29 23.57
C GLU A 47 6.57 -2.84 24.52
N ASP A 48 5.96 -3.97 24.20
CA ASP A 48 5.00 -4.64 25.09
C ASP A 48 5.68 -5.01 26.42
N GLY A 49 5.03 -4.69 27.52
CA GLY A 49 5.56 -4.86 28.87
C GLY A 49 6.57 -3.79 29.32
N SER A 50 6.90 -2.80 28.48
CA SER A 50 7.75 -1.65 28.84
C SER A 50 6.92 -0.40 29.12
N GLU A 51 7.33 0.37 30.12
CA GLU A 51 6.78 1.70 30.37
C GLU A 51 7.57 2.81 29.65
N GLU A 52 8.72 2.49 29.04
CA GLU A 52 9.52 3.44 28.28
C GLU A 52 8.82 3.79 26.96
N VAL A 53 8.32 5.01 26.87
CA VAL A 53 7.72 5.55 25.66
C VAL A 53 8.78 6.30 24.85
N LYS A 54 8.94 5.93 23.60
CA LYS A 54 9.81 6.59 22.61
C LYS A 54 8.98 7.48 21.71
N ARG A 55 9.61 8.53 21.18
CA ARG A 55 9.02 9.45 20.21
C ARG A 55 9.88 9.52 18.96
N THR A 56 9.23 9.52 17.79
CA THR A 56 9.85 9.83 16.51
C THR A 56 8.98 10.87 15.81
N ASP A 57 9.57 11.99 15.43
CA ASP A 57 8.88 13.04 14.69
C ASP A 57 8.68 12.61 13.23
N ALA A 58 7.58 13.05 12.65
CA ALA A 58 7.18 12.67 11.30
C ALA A 58 7.72 13.62 10.24
N ASP A 59 8.07 13.04 9.10
CA ASP A 59 8.12 13.77 7.84
C ASP A 59 6.69 14.05 7.36
N THR A 60 6.51 15.12 6.57
CA THR A 60 5.21 15.51 6.05
C THR A 60 5.31 16.14 4.67
N ASP A 61 4.27 15.98 3.87
CA ASP A 61 4.10 16.69 2.61
C ASP A 61 2.63 17.04 2.38
N VAL A 62 2.42 18.07 1.56
CA VAL A 62 1.08 18.57 1.23
C VAL A 62 0.52 17.77 0.07
N PHE A 63 -0.67 17.25 0.25
CA PHE A 63 -1.48 16.63 -0.80
C PHE A 63 -2.65 17.54 -1.19
N LYS A 64 -2.73 17.90 -2.46
CA LYS A 64 -3.85 18.64 -3.05
C LYS A 64 -4.75 17.67 -3.80
N SER A 65 -5.85 17.30 -3.20
CA SER A 65 -6.84 16.45 -3.82
C SER A 65 -7.92 17.26 -4.56
N ASP A 66 -8.88 16.56 -5.15
CA ASP A 66 -10.09 17.14 -5.75
C ASP A 66 -11.13 17.58 -4.71
N ILE A 67 -10.94 17.24 -3.44
CA ILE A 67 -11.85 17.59 -2.33
C ILE A 67 -11.27 18.72 -1.48
N ASP A 68 -10.00 18.63 -1.07
CA ASP A 68 -9.35 19.58 -0.18
C ASP A 68 -7.83 19.57 -0.30
N ILE A 69 -7.18 20.22 0.66
CA ILE A 69 -5.73 20.19 0.84
C ILE A 69 -5.47 19.58 2.21
N SER A 70 -4.71 18.49 2.23
CA SER A 70 -4.34 17.75 3.43
C SER A 70 -2.83 17.67 3.63
N ASN A 71 -2.40 17.22 4.79
CA ASN A 71 -1.03 16.80 5.06
C ASN A 71 -0.97 15.29 5.20
N MET A 72 -0.06 14.68 4.44
CA MET A 72 0.34 13.29 4.61
C MET A 72 1.56 13.25 5.53
N PHE A 73 1.54 12.37 6.51
CA PHE A 73 2.61 12.17 7.48
C PHE A 73 3.14 10.75 7.40
N TRP A 74 4.44 10.57 7.61
CA TRP A 74 5.04 9.25 7.74
C TRP A 74 6.23 9.24 8.68
N VAL A 75 6.41 8.11 9.34
CA VAL A 75 7.53 7.84 10.24
C VAL A 75 8.09 6.48 9.93
N LYS A 76 9.40 6.37 9.78
CA LYS A 76 10.11 5.09 9.85
C LYS A 76 10.61 4.88 11.28
N LEU A 77 9.95 4.00 12.02
CA LEU A 77 10.47 3.51 13.30
C LEU A 77 11.67 2.61 13.05
N THR A 78 12.76 2.83 13.77
CA THR A 78 14.03 2.09 13.59
C THR A 78 14.57 1.60 14.93
N GLY A 79 15.51 0.64 14.89
CA GLY A 79 16.12 0.10 16.10
C GLY A 79 15.13 -0.72 16.94
N LEU A 80 14.11 -1.27 16.29
CA LEU A 80 13.19 -2.21 16.90
C LEU A 80 13.88 -3.56 17.11
N LYS A 81 13.35 -4.37 18.02
CA LYS A 81 13.82 -5.74 18.26
C LYS A 81 13.02 -6.71 17.39
N PRO A 82 13.63 -7.77 16.86
CA PRO A 82 12.91 -8.84 16.18
C PRO A 82 11.90 -9.54 17.08
N ASP A 83 10.85 -10.11 16.46
CA ASP A 83 9.78 -10.89 17.14
C ASP A 83 9.18 -10.18 18.36
N THR A 84 9.04 -8.87 18.28
CA THR A 84 8.66 -8.02 19.43
C THR A 84 7.40 -7.24 19.11
N LYS A 85 6.44 -7.28 20.02
CA LYS A 85 5.21 -6.49 19.91
C LYS A 85 5.45 -5.07 20.42
N TYR A 86 4.98 -4.10 19.65
CA TYR A 86 5.01 -2.68 19.97
C TYR A 86 3.59 -2.11 19.97
N PHE A 87 3.32 -1.17 20.87
CA PHE A 87 2.14 -0.31 20.83
C PHE A 87 2.53 1.07 20.35
N TYR A 88 1.65 1.71 19.60
CA TYR A 88 1.92 3.05 19.09
C TYR A 88 0.66 3.91 18.98
N THR A 89 0.85 5.23 18.95
CA THR A 89 -0.13 6.25 18.56
C THR A 89 0.54 7.23 17.59
N CYS A 90 -0.23 7.85 16.69
CA CYS A 90 0.26 8.89 15.79
C CYS A 90 -0.60 10.16 15.87
N GLY A 91 -0.06 11.30 15.43
CA GLY A 91 -0.72 12.60 15.44
C GLY A 91 0.14 13.69 16.10
N ASP A 92 -0.51 14.74 16.61
CA ASP A 92 0.13 15.85 17.33
C ASP A 92 -0.29 15.87 18.82
N ASP A 93 -0.03 16.99 19.53
CA ASP A 93 -0.38 17.12 20.95
C ASP A 93 -1.89 17.27 21.18
N GLU A 94 -2.63 17.80 20.19
CA GLU A 94 -4.07 18.08 20.29
C GLU A 94 -4.92 16.98 19.64
N HIS A 95 -4.40 16.35 18.58
CA HIS A 95 -5.12 15.40 17.76
C HIS A 95 -4.32 14.10 17.65
N ARG A 96 -4.68 13.10 18.44
CA ARG A 96 -3.99 11.81 18.51
C ARG A 96 -4.90 10.65 18.14
N SER A 97 -4.35 9.68 17.44
CA SER A 97 -5.04 8.42 17.15
C SER A 97 -5.33 7.61 18.42
N GLY A 98 -6.15 6.59 18.30
CA GLY A 98 -6.18 5.48 19.25
C GLY A 98 -4.83 4.75 19.35
N GLU A 99 -4.65 3.91 20.35
CA GLU A 99 -3.48 3.05 20.48
C GLU A 99 -3.67 1.81 19.59
N PHE A 100 -2.67 1.53 18.76
CA PHE A 100 -2.57 0.35 17.90
C PHE A 100 -1.35 -0.48 18.27
N SER A 101 -1.22 -1.67 17.69
CA SER A 101 -0.04 -2.51 17.93
C SER A 101 0.37 -3.26 16.68
N PHE A 102 1.65 -3.56 16.57
CA PHE A 102 2.22 -4.45 15.55
C PHE A 102 3.29 -5.36 16.16
N THR A 103 3.69 -6.37 15.41
CA THR A 103 4.79 -7.26 15.79
C THR A 103 5.81 -7.30 14.66
N THR A 104 7.08 -7.10 14.99
CA THR A 104 8.19 -7.17 14.04
C THR A 104 8.45 -8.61 13.56
N GLU A 105 9.13 -8.75 12.43
CA GLU A 105 9.51 -10.05 11.88
C GLU A 105 10.45 -10.81 12.85
N PRO A 106 10.24 -12.13 13.08
CA PRO A 106 11.18 -12.97 13.81
C PRO A 106 12.51 -13.16 13.09
N GLU A 107 13.58 -13.43 13.85
CA GLU A 107 14.84 -13.87 13.27
C GLU A 107 14.69 -15.23 12.57
N ASN A 108 15.43 -15.43 11.48
CA ASN A 108 15.50 -16.70 10.75
C ASN A 108 14.13 -17.29 10.32
N LEU A 109 13.18 -16.43 9.98
CA LEU A 109 11.85 -16.83 9.54
C LEU A 109 11.92 -17.45 8.13
N THR A 110 11.45 -18.70 8.00
CA THR A 110 11.42 -19.43 6.72
C THR A 110 10.04 -19.92 6.32
N LYS A 111 9.05 -19.71 7.19
CA LYS A 111 7.65 -20.08 6.95
C LYS A 111 6.73 -19.05 7.58
N PHE A 112 5.88 -18.44 6.79
CA PHE A 112 4.90 -17.47 7.23
C PHE A 112 3.67 -17.48 6.33
N LYS A 113 2.63 -16.81 6.76
CA LYS A 113 1.42 -16.54 5.97
C LYS A 113 1.30 -15.05 5.70
N PHE A 114 0.75 -14.70 4.57
CA PHE A 114 0.24 -13.38 4.26
C PHE A 114 -1.11 -13.50 3.56
N ILE A 115 -1.88 -12.44 3.56
CA ILE A 115 -3.16 -12.37 2.87
C ILE A 115 -2.93 -11.61 1.57
N CYS A 116 -3.35 -12.21 0.45
CA CYS A 116 -3.39 -11.52 -0.84
C CYS A 116 -4.85 -11.27 -1.21
N VAL A 117 -5.17 -10.00 -1.51
CA VAL A 117 -6.49 -9.56 -1.99
C VAL A 117 -6.31 -8.69 -3.22
N SER A 118 -7.30 -8.63 -4.09
CA SER A 118 -7.28 -7.80 -5.28
C SER A 118 -8.68 -7.37 -5.66
N ASP A 119 -8.79 -6.33 -6.48
CA ASP A 119 -10.04 -5.90 -7.12
C ASP A 119 -11.16 -5.63 -6.11
N GLN A 120 -10.80 -5.04 -4.97
CA GLN A 120 -11.76 -4.65 -3.93
C GLN A 120 -12.55 -3.37 -4.26
N GLN A 121 -12.27 -2.74 -5.39
CA GLN A 121 -12.91 -1.51 -5.82
C GLN A 121 -14.43 -1.61 -5.82
N LYS A 122 -15.09 -0.51 -5.48
CA LYS A 122 -16.55 -0.41 -5.44
C LYS A 122 -17.08 0.44 -6.58
N GLY A 123 -18.10 -0.07 -7.27
CA GLY A 123 -18.69 0.57 -8.46
C GLY A 123 -19.41 1.90 -8.22
N ASP A 124 -19.72 2.29 -6.97
CA ASP A 124 -20.25 3.60 -6.66
C ASP A 124 -19.14 4.66 -6.67
N LEU A 125 -19.21 5.58 -7.64
CA LEU A 125 -18.15 6.56 -7.87
C LEU A 125 -18.17 7.72 -6.87
N ILE A 126 -19.33 8.05 -6.33
CA ILE A 126 -19.53 9.25 -5.50
C ILE A 126 -19.63 8.89 -4.01
N ASN A 127 -20.08 7.69 -3.72
CA ASN A 127 -20.30 7.23 -2.36
C ASN A 127 -19.87 5.76 -2.21
N PRO A 128 -18.56 5.46 -2.36
CA PRO A 128 -18.06 4.10 -2.29
C PRO A 128 -18.32 3.50 -0.91
N ASP A 129 -18.82 2.27 -0.85
CA ASP A 129 -19.09 1.51 0.36
C ASP A 129 -18.30 0.20 0.35
N TYR A 130 -17.23 0.15 1.12
CA TYR A 130 -16.35 -1.00 1.24
C TYR A 130 -16.74 -1.96 2.37
N SER A 131 -17.93 -1.82 2.97
CA SER A 131 -18.37 -2.63 4.11
C SER A 131 -18.35 -4.14 3.84
N TYR A 132 -18.67 -4.54 2.61
CA TYR A 132 -18.58 -5.95 2.18
C TYR A 132 -17.13 -6.46 2.18
N PHE A 133 -16.23 -5.70 1.58
CA PHE A 133 -14.79 -6.02 1.59
C PHE A 133 -14.24 -6.06 3.02
N THR A 134 -14.60 -5.09 3.85
CA THR A 134 -14.23 -5.07 5.28
C THR A 134 -14.66 -6.35 6.00
N GLY A 135 -15.87 -6.82 5.73
CA GLY A 135 -16.40 -8.06 6.30
C GLY A 135 -15.59 -9.29 5.90
N ILE A 136 -15.21 -9.37 4.61
CA ILE A 136 -14.37 -10.45 4.09
C ILE A 136 -12.98 -10.39 4.74
N LEU A 137 -12.33 -9.22 4.72
CA LEU A 137 -10.98 -9.05 5.24
C LEU A 137 -10.89 -9.42 6.72
N LYS A 138 -11.82 -8.95 7.54
CA LYS A 138 -11.89 -9.29 8.97
C LYS A 138 -12.12 -10.78 9.20
N LYS A 139 -12.96 -11.42 8.39
CA LYS A 139 -13.20 -12.88 8.48
C LYS A 139 -11.96 -13.67 8.13
N VAL A 140 -11.30 -13.34 7.01
CA VAL A 140 -10.06 -14.02 6.58
C VAL A 140 -8.97 -13.89 7.63
N LEU A 141 -8.80 -12.71 8.23
CA LEU A 141 -7.81 -12.48 9.29
C LEU A 141 -8.17 -13.21 10.59
N ALA A 142 -9.45 -13.31 10.95
CA ALA A 142 -9.88 -14.09 12.10
C ALA A 142 -9.59 -15.60 11.93
N GLU A 143 -9.67 -16.11 10.70
CA GLU A 143 -9.32 -17.49 10.35
C GLU A 143 -7.78 -17.69 10.18
N ASN A 144 -7.02 -16.60 10.00
CA ASN A 144 -5.57 -16.61 9.83
C ASN A 144 -4.89 -15.57 10.74
N PRO A 145 -4.99 -15.74 12.07
CA PRO A 145 -4.45 -14.75 13.02
C PRO A 145 -2.91 -14.68 13.01
N ASP A 146 -2.25 -15.62 12.36
CA ASP A 146 -0.81 -15.67 12.16
C ASP A 146 -0.36 -15.02 10.83
N ALA A 147 -1.26 -14.39 10.07
CA ALA A 147 -0.91 -13.61 8.90
C ALA A 147 -0.04 -12.42 9.28
N ARG A 148 1.03 -12.19 8.52
CA ARG A 148 2.07 -11.19 8.83
C ARG A 148 1.88 -9.85 8.14
N PHE A 149 1.27 -9.84 6.97
CA PHE A 149 0.94 -8.63 6.20
C PHE A 149 -0.19 -8.91 5.22
N ILE A 150 -0.74 -7.84 4.66
CA ILE A 150 -1.71 -7.85 3.57
C ILE A 150 -1.00 -7.32 2.33
N LEU A 151 -1.15 -8.02 1.23
CA LEU A 151 -0.68 -7.65 -0.09
C LEU A 151 -1.90 -7.45 -0.99
N THR A 152 -1.95 -6.32 -1.73
CA THR A 152 -3.02 -6.12 -2.71
C THR A 152 -2.52 -6.29 -4.13
N GLY A 153 -3.37 -6.84 -4.98
CA GLY A 153 -3.08 -7.07 -6.39
C GLY A 153 -3.48 -5.92 -7.32
N GLY A 154 -3.78 -4.74 -6.77
CA GLY A 154 -4.26 -3.59 -7.53
C GLY A 154 -5.77 -3.45 -7.56
N ASP A 155 -6.27 -2.40 -8.23
CA ASP A 155 -7.68 -2.02 -8.28
C ASP A 155 -8.29 -1.86 -6.89
N ASN A 156 -7.58 -1.09 -6.06
CA ASN A 156 -7.95 -0.79 -4.68
C ASN A 156 -9.12 0.20 -4.60
N THR A 157 -9.22 1.05 -5.63
CA THR A 157 -10.28 2.04 -5.83
C THR A 157 -10.94 1.84 -7.19
N ASN A 158 -12.10 2.45 -7.43
CA ASN A 158 -12.72 2.40 -8.77
C ASN A 158 -12.24 3.56 -9.67
N CYS A 159 -11.88 4.70 -9.08
CA CYS A 159 -11.32 5.86 -9.79
C CYS A 159 -10.31 6.54 -8.87
N GLY A 160 -9.05 6.10 -8.93
CA GLY A 160 -8.02 6.50 -7.98
C GLY A 160 -7.57 7.95 -8.04
N GLN A 161 -7.90 8.70 -9.10
CA GLN A 161 -7.65 10.14 -9.17
C GLN A 161 -8.78 10.97 -8.51
N HIS A 162 -9.49 10.37 -7.54
CA HIS A 162 -10.53 11.01 -6.73
C HIS A 162 -10.40 10.62 -5.27
N GLU A 163 -10.23 11.60 -4.40
CA GLU A 163 -9.98 11.41 -2.98
C GLU A 163 -11.13 10.69 -2.26
N ILE A 164 -12.36 10.87 -2.71
CA ILE A 164 -13.52 10.17 -2.13
C ILE A 164 -13.39 8.64 -2.23
N GLN A 165 -12.71 8.15 -3.25
CA GLN A 165 -12.47 6.72 -3.46
C GLN A 165 -11.48 6.19 -2.42
N TRP A 166 -10.38 6.90 -2.20
CA TRP A 166 -9.39 6.57 -1.18
C TRP A 166 -9.97 6.66 0.23
N ASN A 167 -10.80 7.68 0.50
CA ASN A 167 -11.55 7.78 1.75
C ASN A 167 -12.39 6.52 2.01
N GLY A 168 -13.08 6.00 0.98
CA GLY A 168 -13.84 4.76 1.08
C GLY A 168 -12.96 3.54 1.33
N THR A 169 -11.87 3.42 0.59
CA THR A 169 -10.92 2.31 0.71
C THR A 169 -10.31 2.25 2.10
N PHE A 170 -9.78 3.36 2.62
CA PHE A 170 -9.22 3.41 3.96
C PHE A 170 -10.28 3.23 5.05
N GLU A 171 -11.49 3.79 4.90
CA GLU A 171 -12.60 3.51 5.82
C GLU A 171 -12.92 2.00 5.88
N GLY A 172 -12.87 1.33 4.72
CA GLY A 172 -13.07 -0.12 4.63
C GLY A 172 -11.97 -0.96 5.28
N MET A 173 -10.76 -0.46 5.37
CA MET A 173 -9.62 -1.14 5.97
C MET A 173 -9.39 -0.78 7.44
N GLN A 174 -10.09 0.21 7.99
CA GLN A 174 -9.93 0.67 9.37
C GLN A 174 -10.19 -0.44 10.40
N GLY A 175 -9.37 -0.45 11.44
CA GLY A 175 -9.35 -1.51 12.46
C GLY A 175 -8.61 -2.77 12.02
N VAL A 176 -7.86 -2.69 10.90
CA VAL A 176 -7.03 -3.78 10.36
C VAL A 176 -5.63 -3.28 10.05
N VAL A 177 -5.51 -2.34 9.10
CA VAL A 177 -4.20 -1.94 8.54
C VAL A 177 -3.37 -1.07 9.46
N GLU A 178 -3.93 -0.63 10.55
CA GLU A 178 -3.19 -0.01 11.65
C GLU A 178 -2.36 -1.02 12.45
N SER A 179 -2.66 -2.32 12.34
CA SER A 179 -2.00 -3.37 13.12
C SER A 179 -1.38 -4.49 12.29
N ILE A 180 -1.70 -4.53 10.99
CA ILE A 180 -1.13 -5.50 10.04
C ILE A 180 -0.55 -4.70 8.86
N PRO A 181 0.75 -4.86 8.54
CA PRO A 181 1.37 -4.13 7.44
C PRO A 181 0.62 -4.31 6.12
N LEU A 182 0.43 -3.21 5.40
CA LEU A 182 -0.24 -3.13 4.12
C LEU A 182 0.77 -2.87 3.02
N GLN A 183 0.81 -3.75 2.00
CA GLN A 183 1.64 -3.62 0.81
C GLN A 183 0.72 -3.53 -0.40
N MET A 184 0.61 -2.34 -0.98
CA MET A 184 -0.31 -2.06 -2.08
C MET A 184 0.37 -2.11 -3.44
N ALA A 185 -0.23 -2.83 -4.39
CA ALA A 185 0.07 -2.71 -5.81
C ALA A 185 -0.88 -1.71 -6.48
N LEU A 186 -0.41 -1.08 -7.54
CA LEU A 186 -1.20 -0.21 -8.39
C LEU A 186 -1.96 -1.03 -9.44
N GLY A 187 -3.28 -0.82 -9.54
CA GLY A 187 -4.12 -1.29 -10.64
C GLY A 187 -4.54 -0.17 -11.59
N ASN A 188 -5.18 -0.52 -12.70
CA ASN A 188 -5.60 0.49 -13.68
C ASN A 188 -6.72 1.39 -13.16
N HIS A 189 -7.59 0.90 -12.30
CA HIS A 189 -8.61 1.72 -11.66
C HIS A 189 -8.01 2.72 -10.66
N ASP A 190 -6.91 2.40 -10.03
CA ASP A 190 -6.22 3.29 -9.10
C ASP A 190 -5.59 4.51 -9.81
N ASN A 191 -5.31 4.39 -11.11
CA ASN A 191 -4.72 5.46 -11.93
C ASN A 191 -5.75 6.24 -12.77
N ARG A 192 -7.03 5.90 -12.75
CA ARG A 192 -8.04 6.57 -13.58
C ARG A 192 -8.91 7.56 -12.81
N GLY A 193 -9.46 8.55 -13.53
CA GLY A 193 -10.45 9.52 -13.04
C GLY A 193 -11.83 9.33 -13.64
N PHE A 194 -12.88 9.99 -13.10
CA PHE A 194 -14.27 9.90 -13.57
C PHE A 194 -14.48 10.39 -15.00
N ARG A 195 -13.66 11.34 -15.45
CA ARG A 195 -13.83 12.00 -16.75
C ARG A 195 -13.02 11.35 -17.87
N ASP A 196 -12.27 10.36 -17.55
CA ASP A 196 -11.46 9.65 -18.50
C ASP A 196 -11.80 8.15 -18.47
N PRO A 197 -12.92 7.75 -19.07
CA PRO A 197 -13.32 6.35 -19.15
C PRO A 197 -12.54 5.57 -20.20
N VAL A 198 -11.68 6.24 -21.00
CA VAL A 198 -10.99 5.65 -22.14
C VAL A 198 -9.57 5.25 -21.77
N HIS A 199 -9.42 4.63 -20.64
CA HIS A 199 -8.14 4.07 -20.22
C HIS A 199 -7.74 2.81 -20.96
N GLU A 200 -8.59 2.32 -21.82
CA GLU A 200 -8.40 1.06 -22.53
C GLU A 200 -7.35 1.12 -23.65
N GLN A 201 -6.69 2.25 -23.85
CA GLN A 201 -5.76 2.42 -24.97
C GLN A 201 -4.40 3.02 -24.57
N GLY A 202 -3.70 2.40 -23.63
CA GLY A 202 -2.27 2.62 -23.46
C GLY A 202 -1.85 3.91 -22.74
N ARG A 203 -2.78 4.68 -22.20
CA ARG A 203 -2.43 5.89 -21.42
C ARG A 203 -1.88 5.57 -20.03
N TYR A 204 -2.25 4.47 -19.44
CA TYR A 204 -1.74 4.06 -18.13
C TYR A 204 -0.23 3.83 -18.09
N TYR A 205 0.34 3.58 -19.25
CA TYR A 205 1.76 3.26 -19.35
C TYR A 205 2.66 4.50 -19.38
N ALA A 206 2.07 5.68 -19.33
CA ALA A 206 2.77 6.95 -19.52
C ALA A 206 2.43 8.05 -18.51
N GLU A 207 1.47 7.87 -17.62
CA GLU A 207 1.03 8.90 -16.68
C GLU A 207 1.13 8.38 -15.23
N PRO A 208 1.90 9.06 -14.34
CA PRO A 208 1.99 8.68 -12.93
C PRO A 208 0.63 8.69 -12.23
N ALA A 209 0.42 7.76 -11.31
CA ALA A 209 -0.76 7.67 -10.47
C ALA A 209 -0.67 8.67 -9.31
N GLU A 210 -0.90 9.95 -9.58
CA GLU A 210 -0.63 11.06 -8.65
C GLU A 210 -1.27 10.86 -7.27
N PHE A 211 -2.52 10.40 -7.22
CA PHE A 211 -3.21 10.21 -5.94
C PHE A 211 -2.65 9.00 -5.20
N PHE A 212 -2.37 7.90 -5.89
CA PHE A 212 -1.69 6.75 -5.30
C PHE A 212 -0.35 7.16 -4.71
N ASP A 213 0.46 7.89 -5.49
CA ASP A 213 1.75 8.39 -5.04
C ASP A 213 1.66 9.23 -3.78
N ASN A 214 0.65 10.07 -3.67
CA ASN A 214 0.46 10.91 -2.49
C ASN A 214 -0.09 10.13 -1.28
N GLN A 215 -1.03 9.19 -1.48
CA GLN A 215 -1.55 8.36 -0.37
C GLN A 215 -0.47 7.50 0.28
N PHE A 216 0.49 7.01 -0.51
CA PHE A 216 1.53 6.09 -0.04
C PHE A 216 2.91 6.71 0.11
N ARG A 217 3.02 8.04 0.03
CA ARG A 217 4.30 8.76 0.19
C ARG A 217 4.96 8.43 1.52
N GLY A 218 6.25 8.07 1.48
CA GLY A 218 7.01 7.68 2.66
C GLY A 218 6.73 6.26 3.18
N SER A 219 5.79 5.53 2.58
CA SER A 219 5.34 4.23 3.10
C SER A 219 6.17 3.05 2.63
N TYR A 220 6.79 3.14 1.46
CA TYR A 220 7.51 2.04 0.82
C TYR A 220 8.97 2.40 0.50
N ALA A 221 9.73 1.44 -0.03
CA ALA A 221 11.17 1.61 -0.29
C ALA A 221 11.50 2.64 -1.39
N TYR A 222 10.58 2.86 -2.35
CA TYR A 222 10.77 3.76 -3.51
C TYR A 222 12.06 3.50 -4.29
N ASP A 223 12.37 2.24 -4.49
CA ASP A 223 13.53 1.75 -5.23
C ASP A 223 13.23 1.41 -6.70
N GLY A 224 12.00 1.71 -7.14
CA GLY A 224 11.54 1.59 -8.51
C GLY A 224 12.23 2.52 -9.51
N PRO A 225 11.86 2.44 -10.81
CA PRO A 225 12.37 3.33 -11.85
C PRO A 225 12.12 4.80 -11.50
N LYS A 226 13.01 5.68 -11.95
CA LYS A 226 13.02 7.10 -11.54
C LYS A 226 11.66 7.79 -11.71
N ASP A 227 10.98 7.56 -12.82
CA ASP A 227 9.73 8.25 -13.17
C ASP A 227 8.49 7.50 -12.65
N TRP A 228 8.65 6.22 -12.21
CA TRP A 228 7.59 5.33 -11.72
C TRP A 228 7.89 4.82 -10.31
N LYS A 229 8.56 5.61 -9.51
CA LYS A 229 9.23 5.19 -8.29
C LYS A 229 8.28 4.81 -7.17
N THR A 230 7.17 5.52 -7.04
CA THR A 230 6.17 5.27 -5.99
C THR A 230 5.26 4.08 -6.29
N GLU A 231 5.11 3.79 -7.58
CA GLU A 231 4.28 2.69 -8.07
C GLU A 231 5.01 1.34 -8.05
N ASN A 232 6.36 1.39 -7.97
CA ASN A 232 7.23 0.23 -8.02
C ASN A 232 8.16 0.23 -6.83
N TYR A 233 8.14 -0.84 -6.05
CA TYR A 233 9.01 -0.97 -4.88
C TYR A 233 9.24 -2.42 -4.51
N THR A 234 10.27 -2.66 -3.71
CA THR A 234 10.56 -3.97 -3.16
C THR A 234 10.42 -4.00 -1.64
N PHE A 235 10.22 -5.17 -1.12
CA PHE A 235 10.39 -5.45 0.30
C PHE A 235 10.78 -6.91 0.50
N ASN A 236 11.32 -7.19 1.66
CA ASN A 236 11.72 -8.54 2.04
C ASN A 236 10.95 -8.98 3.29
N TYR A 237 10.57 -10.26 3.33
CA TYR A 237 10.03 -10.87 4.52
C TYR A 237 10.45 -12.34 4.60
N GLY A 238 11.07 -12.77 5.71
CA GLY A 238 11.65 -14.09 5.83
C GLY A 238 12.65 -14.40 4.73
N ASN A 239 12.44 -15.51 4.07
CA ASN A 239 13.25 -15.99 2.95
C ASN A 239 12.69 -15.58 1.57
N VAL A 240 11.79 -14.62 1.53
CA VAL A 240 11.11 -14.15 0.31
C VAL A 240 11.52 -12.72 -0.02
N HIS A 241 11.77 -12.47 -1.29
CA HIS A 241 11.89 -11.15 -1.90
C HIS A 241 10.61 -10.85 -2.68
N PHE A 242 10.02 -9.67 -2.46
CA PHE A 242 8.80 -9.23 -3.13
C PHE A 242 9.10 -8.03 -4.03
N GLN A 243 8.60 -8.08 -5.26
CA GLN A 243 8.53 -6.94 -6.17
C GLN A 243 7.07 -6.52 -6.35
N MET A 244 6.74 -5.30 -5.94
CA MET A 244 5.45 -4.67 -6.20
C MET A 244 5.60 -3.89 -7.51
N ILE A 245 4.89 -4.34 -8.54
CA ILE A 245 5.14 -3.94 -9.93
C ILE A 245 3.95 -3.10 -10.39
N GLY A 246 4.21 -1.83 -10.69
CA GLY A 246 3.24 -0.90 -11.24
C GLY A 246 2.91 -1.17 -12.70
N ILE A 247 1.85 -0.53 -13.18
CA ILE A 247 1.33 -0.72 -14.53
C ILE A 247 1.91 0.28 -15.55
N ASN A 248 2.61 1.31 -15.08
CA ASN A 248 3.18 2.37 -15.92
C ASN A 248 4.64 2.08 -16.26
N GLY A 249 5.11 2.58 -17.41
CA GLY A 249 6.51 2.51 -17.83
C GLY A 249 7.08 1.08 -17.97
N PRO A 250 6.45 0.17 -18.73
CA PRO A 250 6.81 -1.25 -18.72
C PRO A 250 8.26 -1.55 -19.11
N GLU A 251 8.88 -0.75 -19.99
CA GLU A 251 10.28 -0.95 -20.37
C GLU A 251 11.23 -0.62 -19.23
N ASP A 252 11.03 0.53 -18.57
CA ASP A 252 11.82 0.96 -17.41
C ASP A 252 11.62 0.02 -16.23
N VAL A 253 10.38 -0.45 -16.03
CA VAL A 253 10.02 -1.40 -14.98
C VAL A 253 10.68 -2.76 -15.23
N ASN A 254 10.73 -3.25 -16.47
CA ASN A 254 11.43 -4.49 -16.81
C ASN A 254 12.93 -4.40 -16.46
N GLU A 255 13.58 -3.31 -16.84
CA GLU A 255 14.98 -3.08 -16.50
C GLU A 255 15.21 -3.04 -14.98
N TRP A 256 14.33 -2.35 -14.25
CA TRP A 256 14.37 -2.31 -12.79
C TRP A 256 14.20 -3.70 -12.17
N MET A 257 13.19 -4.47 -12.60
CA MET A 257 12.96 -5.84 -12.11
C MET A 257 14.21 -6.71 -12.25
N ILE A 258 14.83 -6.69 -13.43
CA ILE A 258 16.04 -7.45 -13.73
C ILE A 258 17.22 -7.00 -12.84
N ASN A 259 17.41 -5.69 -12.71
CA ASN A 259 18.52 -5.13 -11.94
C ASN A 259 18.36 -5.35 -10.44
N ASP A 260 17.14 -5.28 -9.94
CA ASP A 260 16.83 -5.59 -8.56
C ASP A 260 17.05 -7.09 -8.27
N MET A 261 16.54 -7.98 -9.10
CA MET A 261 16.72 -9.43 -8.94
C MET A 261 18.18 -9.89 -8.99
N LYS A 262 19.04 -9.20 -9.75
CA LYS A 262 20.48 -9.48 -9.74
C LYS A 262 21.15 -9.16 -8.41
N LYS A 263 20.60 -8.24 -7.62
CA LYS A 263 21.17 -7.75 -6.36
C LYS A 263 20.54 -8.38 -5.13
N ASN A 264 19.21 -8.58 -5.15
CA ASN A 264 18.40 -8.80 -3.97
C ASN A 264 17.69 -10.16 -3.93
N ARG A 265 17.97 -11.06 -4.88
CA ARG A 265 17.36 -12.39 -4.98
C ARG A 265 17.44 -13.15 -3.66
N ARG A 266 16.32 -13.73 -3.24
CA ARG A 266 16.22 -14.65 -2.09
C ARG A 266 15.84 -16.06 -2.53
N GLN A 267 15.55 -16.94 -1.57
CA GLN A 267 15.11 -18.31 -1.84
C GLN A 267 13.84 -18.34 -2.69
N TRP A 268 12.90 -17.45 -2.37
CA TRP A 268 11.67 -17.22 -3.14
C TRP A 268 11.60 -15.77 -3.59
N ASN A 269 11.14 -15.56 -4.82
CA ASN A 269 11.06 -14.26 -5.46
C ASN A 269 9.66 -14.11 -6.04
N ILE A 270 8.85 -13.24 -5.46
CA ILE A 270 7.43 -13.11 -5.76
C ILE A 270 7.16 -11.72 -6.30
N GLY A 271 6.47 -11.65 -7.43
CA GLY A 271 5.95 -10.40 -7.98
C GLY A 271 4.47 -10.22 -7.68
N THR A 272 4.04 -8.97 -7.65
CA THR A 272 2.64 -8.59 -7.73
C THR A 272 2.50 -7.61 -8.87
N TYR A 273 1.72 -7.98 -9.88
CA TYR A 273 1.45 -7.17 -11.06
C TYR A 273 -0.03 -7.28 -11.38
N HIS A 274 -0.73 -6.16 -11.49
CA HIS A 274 -2.18 -6.15 -11.56
C HIS A 274 -2.75 -6.94 -12.75
N PHE A 275 -2.20 -6.72 -13.95
CA PHE A 275 -2.67 -7.43 -15.12
C PHE A 275 -2.17 -8.88 -15.15
N PRO A 276 -3.03 -9.88 -15.39
CA PRO A 276 -2.59 -11.26 -15.50
C PRO A 276 -1.69 -11.47 -16.72
N ILE A 277 -0.56 -12.13 -16.51
CA ILE A 277 0.36 -12.55 -17.57
C ILE A 277 -0.26 -13.68 -18.39
N CYS A 278 -0.86 -14.64 -17.67
CA CYS A 278 -1.61 -15.76 -18.22
C CYS A 278 -2.97 -15.81 -17.55
N TYR A 279 -4.05 -15.93 -18.31
CA TYR A 279 -5.39 -15.93 -17.78
C TYR A 279 -6.23 -17.02 -18.47
N SER A 280 -7.32 -17.41 -17.82
CA SER A 280 -8.22 -18.48 -18.29
C SER A 280 -9.42 -17.96 -19.09
N GLY A 281 -9.63 -16.65 -19.12
CA GLY A 281 -10.76 -15.99 -19.79
C GLY A 281 -10.47 -15.52 -21.22
N SER A 282 -11.40 -14.78 -21.79
CA SER A 282 -11.33 -14.27 -23.17
C SER A 282 -10.76 -12.84 -23.29
N ASN A 283 -10.55 -12.16 -22.18
CA ASN A 283 -10.16 -10.74 -22.14
C ASN A 283 -8.78 -10.58 -21.53
N CYS A 284 -7.72 -10.67 -22.32
CA CYS A 284 -6.41 -10.27 -21.86
C CYS A 284 -6.24 -8.76 -22.06
N ALA A 285 -6.16 -8.02 -20.98
CA ALA A 285 -6.09 -6.57 -21.04
C ALA A 285 -4.69 -6.04 -21.36
N ASN A 286 -3.65 -6.87 -21.42
CA ASN A 286 -2.29 -6.36 -21.43
C ASN A 286 -1.35 -7.03 -22.42
N TYR A 287 -1.83 -7.24 -23.62
CA TYR A 287 -1.00 -7.80 -24.70
C TYR A 287 0.24 -6.96 -25.03
N ASP A 288 0.20 -5.66 -24.78
CA ASP A 288 1.27 -4.76 -25.23
C ASP A 288 2.40 -4.64 -24.19
N ALA A 289 2.10 -4.64 -22.89
CA ALA A 289 3.12 -4.47 -21.86
C ALA A 289 3.84 -5.79 -21.50
N TYR A 290 3.16 -6.93 -21.53
CA TYR A 290 3.78 -8.20 -21.20
C TYR A 290 5.02 -8.53 -22.05
N PRO A 291 5.00 -8.37 -23.39
CA PRO A 291 6.20 -8.61 -24.20
C PRO A 291 7.40 -7.75 -23.78
N MET A 292 7.16 -6.53 -23.29
CA MET A 292 8.19 -5.61 -22.83
C MET A 292 8.78 -6.00 -21.46
N MET A 293 8.06 -6.80 -20.67
CA MET A 293 8.41 -7.16 -19.29
C MET A 293 8.76 -8.64 -19.13
N THR A 294 8.82 -9.42 -20.19
CA THR A 294 8.99 -10.88 -20.16
C THR A 294 10.25 -11.30 -19.40
N GLU A 295 11.38 -10.65 -19.65
CA GLU A 295 12.65 -11.00 -19.00
C GLU A 295 12.62 -10.79 -17.48
N GLY A 296 11.95 -9.72 -17.02
CA GLY A 296 11.77 -9.46 -15.59
C GLY A 296 10.88 -10.51 -14.93
N PHE A 297 9.75 -10.85 -15.57
CA PHE A 297 8.84 -11.87 -15.05
C PHE A 297 9.44 -13.27 -15.02
N GLU A 298 10.28 -13.63 -15.97
CA GLU A 298 11.00 -14.92 -16.00
C GLU A 298 11.98 -15.09 -14.83
N MET A 299 12.34 -14.02 -14.13
CA MET A 299 13.19 -14.08 -12.95
C MET A 299 12.41 -14.38 -11.65
N LEU A 300 11.10 -14.30 -11.67
CA LEU A 300 10.23 -14.54 -10.51
C LEU A 300 9.80 -16.00 -10.42
N ASP A 301 9.60 -16.48 -9.20
CA ASP A 301 9.09 -17.84 -8.93
C ASP A 301 7.53 -17.88 -8.96
N LEU A 302 6.89 -16.75 -8.66
CA LEU A 302 5.42 -16.60 -8.62
C LEU A 302 5.03 -15.15 -8.86
N VAL A 303 3.90 -14.94 -9.53
CA VAL A 303 3.27 -13.61 -9.68
C VAL A 303 1.82 -13.67 -9.24
N PHE A 304 1.42 -12.77 -8.34
CA PHE A 304 0.03 -12.52 -8.01
C PHE A 304 -0.54 -11.45 -8.94
N SER A 305 -1.72 -11.69 -9.46
CA SER A 305 -2.43 -10.75 -10.33
C SER A 305 -3.87 -10.55 -9.89
N GLY A 306 -4.47 -9.46 -10.35
CA GLY A 306 -5.88 -9.14 -10.23
C GLY A 306 -6.54 -9.02 -11.59
N HIS A 307 -7.44 -8.04 -11.75
CA HIS A 307 -8.04 -7.57 -13.01
C HIS A 307 -9.10 -8.51 -13.64
N GLU A 308 -9.31 -9.74 -13.18
CA GLU A 308 -10.26 -10.71 -13.71
C GLU A 308 -11.40 -11.04 -12.73
#